data_41e81a295b6d1709f27230d41c40a4ae
#
_entry.id   41e81a295b6d1709f27230d41c40a4ae
#
_cell.length_a   1.000
_cell.length_b   1.000
_cell.length_c   1.000
_cell.angle_alpha   90.00
_cell.angle_beta   90.00
_cell.angle_gamma   90.00
#
_symmetry.space_group_name_H-M   'P 1'
#
loop_
_entity.id
_entity.type
_entity.pdbx_description
1 polymer ?
#
loop_
_entity_poly.entity_id
_entity_poly.type
_entity_poly.pdbx_seq_one_letter_code
_entity_poly.pdbx_strand_id
1 'polypeptide(L)'
;DDPDGIMASLLEGLTFGAGDAVLGLNPVDDSVESVRRVLDRFQEIKTRWDIPTQICVLAHVTTQTEAANKFGAPLDLMFQSIAGSQKGNEAFGLNAAMLDEGRATMLSRGTCTGPNVMYFETGQGSELSSEAHNGWDQVTMEARCYGFAKRYNPFLVNTVVGFIGPEYLYDSKQVTRAGLEDHFMGKLTGIPMGCDACYTNHMKADQNDIENLATLLVAAGCNYIMGVPEGDD
;
A
#
# COMPACT_ATOMS: atom_id res chain seq x y z
N ASP A 1 15.75 -5.34 -10.08
CA ASP A 1 14.74 -6.38 -9.86
C ASP A 1 14.99 -7.57 -10.80
N ASP A 2 14.75 -8.79 -10.31
CA ASP A 2 14.81 -10.03 -11.09
C ASP A 2 13.39 -10.48 -11.48
N PRO A 3 12.93 -10.24 -12.70
CA PRO A 3 11.54 -10.55 -13.08
C PRO A 3 11.20 -12.05 -13.02
N ASP A 4 12.16 -12.94 -13.21
CA ASP A 4 11.91 -14.38 -13.18
C ASP A 4 11.80 -14.90 -11.73
N GLY A 5 12.63 -14.40 -10.82
CA GLY A 5 12.51 -14.67 -9.39
C GLY A 5 11.21 -14.13 -8.81
N ILE A 6 10.85 -12.89 -9.16
CA ILE A 6 9.57 -12.27 -8.76
C ILE A 6 8.39 -13.12 -9.25
N MET A 7 8.43 -13.61 -10.48
CA MET A 7 7.38 -14.48 -11.02
C MET A 7 7.28 -15.79 -10.26
N ALA A 8 8.39 -16.43 -9.91
CA ALA A 8 8.39 -17.68 -9.16
C ALA A 8 7.73 -17.48 -7.78
N SER A 9 8.14 -16.45 -7.04
CA SER A 9 7.57 -16.11 -5.73
C SER A 9 6.06 -15.79 -5.82
N LEU A 10 5.65 -15.02 -6.83
CA LEU A 10 4.25 -14.69 -7.07
C LEU A 10 3.39 -15.94 -7.32
N LEU A 11 3.86 -16.83 -8.19
CA LEU A 11 3.14 -18.08 -8.49
C LEU A 11 3.03 -18.98 -7.26
N GLU A 12 4.07 -19.05 -6.45
CA GLU A 12 4.05 -19.78 -5.20
C GLU A 12 3.03 -19.18 -4.23
N GLY A 13 3.05 -17.87 -4.02
CA GLY A 13 2.07 -17.17 -3.19
C GLY A 13 0.62 -17.42 -3.62
N LEU A 14 0.34 -17.43 -4.92
CA LEU A 14 -0.99 -17.76 -5.45
C LEU A 14 -1.42 -19.21 -5.13
N THR A 15 -0.48 -20.14 -4.96
CA THR A 15 -0.82 -21.54 -4.61
C THR A 15 -1.32 -21.69 -3.18
N PHE A 16 -1.09 -20.72 -2.30
CA PHE A 16 -1.58 -20.76 -0.91
C PHE A 16 -3.11 -20.59 -0.82
N GLY A 17 -3.75 -20.09 -1.86
CA GLY A 17 -5.21 -20.03 -1.93
C GLY A 17 -5.85 -19.08 -0.91
N ALA A 18 -5.19 -17.97 -0.60
CA ALA A 18 -5.60 -17.01 0.41
C ALA A 18 -6.81 -16.12 0.03
N GLY A 19 -7.56 -16.47 -1.01
CA GLY A 19 -8.73 -15.72 -1.51
C GLY A 19 -8.37 -14.83 -2.72
N ASP A 20 -9.10 -13.73 -2.88
CA ASP A 20 -8.82 -12.76 -3.95
C ASP A 20 -7.47 -12.07 -3.68
N ALA A 21 -6.68 -11.88 -4.72
CA ALA A 21 -5.34 -11.30 -4.62
C ALA A 21 -5.21 -9.99 -5.42
N VAL A 22 -4.37 -9.10 -4.94
CA VAL A 22 -3.74 -8.03 -5.71
C VAL A 22 -2.27 -8.38 -5.84
N LEU A 23 -1.77 -8.47 -7.06
CA LEU A 23 -0.36 -8.76 -7.30
C LEU A 23 0.43 -7.46 -7.25
N GLY A 24 1.28 -7.32 -6.26
CA GLY A 24 2.07 -6.14 -6.02
C GLY A 24 3.56 -6.45 -5.84
N LEU A 25 4.40 -5.50 -6.17
CA LEU A 25 5.82 -5.53 -5.88
C LEU A 25 6.25 -4.23 -5.24
N ASN A 26 7.00 -4.32 -4.15
CA ASN A 26 7.79 -3.21 -3.62
C ASN A 26 9.16 -3.23 -4.32
N PRO A 27 9.44 -2.33 -5.28
CA PRO A 27 10.63 -2.45 -6.12
C PRO A 27 11.88 -2.01 -5.39
N VAL A 28 13.00 -2.69 -5.65
CA VAL A 28 14.34 -2.24 -5.24
C VAL A 28 14.82 -1.10 -6.15
N ASP A 29 14.41 -1.11 -7.41
CA ASP A 29 14.74 -0.11 -8.43
C ASP A 29 13.48 0.59 -8.92
N ASP A 30 13.28 1.83 -8.49
CA ASP A 30 12.15 2.70 -8.87
C ASP A 30 12.38 3.41 -10.22
N SER A 31 13.25 2.91 -11.09
CA SER A 31 13.37 3.41 -12.45
C SER A 31 12.15 3.04 -13.30
N VAL A 32 11.79 3.93 -14.23
CA VAL A 32 10.66 3.71 -15.14
C VAL A 32 10.82 2.39 -15.92
N GLU A 33 12.04 2.04 -16.31
CA GLU A 33 12.33 0.81 -17.05
C GLU A 33 12.13 -0.44 -16.18
N SER A 34 12.59 -0.42 -14.92
CA SER A 34 12.38 -1.54 -13.99
C SER A 34 10.89 -1.74 -13.69
N VAL A 35 10.20 -0.66 -13.34
CA VAL A 35 8.75 -0.67 -13.08
C VAL A 35 7.97 -1.22 -14.27
N ARG A 36 8.29 -0.74 -15.48
CA ARG A 36 7.67 -1.24 -16.71
C ARG A 36 7.88 -2.76 -16.91
N ARG A 37 9.11 -3.25 -16.75
CA ARG A 37 9.42 -4.68 -16.93
C ARG A 37 8.63 -5.56 -15.94
N VAL A 38 8.50 -5.13 -14.69
CA VAL A 38 7.74 -5.87 -13.68
C VAL A 38 6.26 -5.91 -14.06
N LEU A 39 5.67 -4.76 -14.42
CA LEU A 39 4.27 -4.69 -14.83
C LEU A 39 3.98 -5.52 -16.09
N ASP A 40 4.85 -5.47 -17.08
CA ASP A 40 4.73 -6.31 -18.28
C ASP A 40 4.73 -7.81 -17.92
N ARG A 41 5.58 -8.20 -16.95
CA ARG A 41 5.65 -9.58 -16.48
C ARG A 41 4.42 -10.01 -15.70
N PHE A 42 3.89 -9.14 -14.83
CA PHE A 42 2.64 -9.40 -14.13
C PHE A 42 1.46 -9.53 -15.09
N GLN A 43 1.40 -8.68 -16.12
CA GLN A 43 0.37 -8.76 -17.14
C GLN A 43 0.47 -10.05 -17.97
N GLU A 44 1.68 -10.52 -18.29
CA GLU A 44 1.91 -11.80 -18.93
C GLU A 44 1.33 -12.94 -18.10
N ILE A 45 1.65 -13.00 -16.81
CA ILE A 45 1.15 -14.04 -15.88
C ILE A 45 -0.37 -13.99 -15.83
N LYS A 46 -0.93 -12.82 -15.56
CA LYS A 46 -2.37 -12.58 -15.47
C LYS A 46 -3.09 -13.08 -16.72
N THR A 47 -2.57 -12.76 -17.89
CA THR A 47 -3.16 -13.16 -19.17
C THR A 47 -2.99 -14.65 -19.44
N ARG A 48 -1.82 -15.20 -19.16
CA ARG A 48 -1.48 -16.58 -19.46
C ARG A 48 -2.33 -17.59 -18.70
N TRP A 49 -2.67 -17.28 -17.46
CA TRP A 49 -3.46 -18.16 -16.59
C TRP A 49 -4.86 -17.66 -16.32
N ASP A 50 -5.29 -16.59 -17.01
CA ASP A 50 -6.61 -15.97 -16.82
C ASP A 50 -6.92 -15.67 -15.34
N ILE A 51 -5.95 -15.05 -14.66
CA ILE A 51 -6.07 -14.74 -13.22
C ILE A 51 -6.89 -13.46 -13.05
N PRO A 52 -8.06 -13.53 -12.38
CA PRO A 52 -8.95 -12.38 -12.20
C PRO A 52 -8.46 -11.47 -11.05
N THR A 53 -7.30 -10.85 -11.23
CA THR A 53 -6.66 -10.02 -10.21
C THR A 53 -6.21 -8.68 -10.77
N GLN A 54 -5.91 -7.73 -9.89
CA GLN A 54 -5.26 -6.46 -10.22
C GLN A 54 -3.74 -6.60 -10.05
N ILE A 55 -3.02 -5.79 -10.81
CA ILE A 55 -1.56 -5.67 -10.73
C ILE A 55 -1.14 -4.24 -10.37
N CYS A 56 -0.10 -4.13 -9.57
CA CYS A 56 0.50 -2.84 -9.20
C CYS A 56 2.00 -2.98 -8.90
N VAL A 57 2.70 -1.86 -8.87
CA VAL A 57 4.07 -1.74 -8.35
C VAL A 57 4.08 -0.59 -7.36
N LEU A 58 4.69 -0.80 -6.20
CA LEU A 58 4.74 0.18 -5.11
C LEU A 58 5.85 1.21 -5.34
N ALA A 59 5.83 1.82 -6.52
CA ALA A 59 6.75 2.86 -6.96
C ALA A 59 6.13 4.26 -6.79
N HIS A 60 6.94 5.31 -6.85
CA HIS A 60 6.42 6.68 -6.79
C HIS A 60 5.43 6.96 -7.92
N VAL A 61 4.37 7.73 -7.64
CA VAL A 61 3.29 8.04 -8.59
C VAL A 61 3.80 8.62 -9.91
N THR A 62 4.85 9.44 -9.88
CA THR A 62 5.42 10.04 -11.09
C THR A 62 6.09 9.01 -11.99
N THR A 63 6.80 8.03 -11.41
CA THR A 63 7.43 6.93 -12.15
C THR A 63 6.38 6.08 -12.85
N GLN A 64 5.32 5.71 -12.14
CA GLN A 64 4.21 4.93 -12.70
C GLN A 64 3.47 5.70 -13.79
N THR A 65 3.21 7.01 -13.57
CA THR A 65 2.61 7.91 -14.57
C THR A 65 3.45 7.98 -15.83
N GLU A 66 4.77 8.08 -15.69
CA GLU A 66 5.69 8.08 -16.82
C GLU A 66 5.70 6.74 -17.55
N ALA A 67 5.73 5.62 -16.82
CA ALA A 67 5.67 4.28 -17.39
C ALA A 67 4.39 4.08 -18.23
N ALA A 68 3.25 4.49 -17.73
CA ALA A 68 1.98 4.42 -18.44
C ALA A 68 1.94 5.35 -19.68
N ASN A 69 2.37 6.60 -19.53
CA ASN A 69 2.25 7.62 -20.58
C ASN A 69 3.25 7.41 -21.72
N LYS A 70 4.49 7.06 -21.42
CA LYS A 70 5.55 6.93 -22.44
C LYS A 70 5.63 5.54 -23.05
N PHE A 71 5.36 4.52 -22.26
CA PHE A 71 5.61 3.12 -22.68
C PHE A 71 4.34 2.27 -22.74
N GLY A 72 3.20 2.80 -22.29
CA GLY A 72 1.95 2.05 -22.24
C GLY A 72 1.98 0.87 -21.27
N ALA A 73 2.76 0.99 -20.17
CA ALA A 73 2.85 -0.05 -19.17
C ALA A 73 1.46 -0.40 -18.62
N PRO A 74 1.13 -1.70 -18.47
CA PRO A 74 -0.17 -2.11 -17.93
C PRO A 74 -0.23 -1.80 -16.44
N LEU A 75 -1.21 -1.01 -16.04
CA LEU A 75 -1.45 -0.61 -14.65
C LEU A 75 -2.94 -0.80 -14.32
N ASP A 76 -3.23 -1.62 -13.30
CA ASP A 76 -4.58 -1.75 -12.77
C ASP A 76 -4.81 -0.80 -11.59
N LEU A 77 -3.81 -0.63 -10.74
CA LEU A 77 -3.84 0.27 -9.59
C LEU A 77 -2.60 1.16 -9.57
N MET A 78 -2.79 2.43 -9.25
CA MET A 78 -1.72 3.41 -9.04
C MET A 78 -1.44 3.53 -7.55
N PHE A 79 -0.27 3.11 -7.13
CA PHE A 79 0.19 3.18 -5.75
C PHE A 79 0.76 4.56 -5.40
N GLN A 80 0.58 4.99 -4.16
CA GLN A 80 1.39 6.05 -3.53
C GLN A 80 1.24 6.04 -2.01
N SER A 81 2.36 6.16 -1.29
CA SER A 81 2.34 6.50 0.15
C SER A 81 1.97 7.96 0.36
N ILE A 82 1.07 8.22 1.29
CA ILE A 82 0.55 9.56 1.59
C ILE A 82 0.64 9.88 3.08
N ALA A 83 0.69 11.16 3.40
CA ALA A 83 0.73 11.70 4.75
C ALA A 83 -0.45 12.62 5.04
N GLY A 84 -0.78 12.82 6.32
CA GLY A 84 -1.85 13.69 6.80
C GLY A 84 -1.48 15.17 6.84
N SER A 85 -0.26 15.54 6.48
CA SER A 85 0.19 16.92 6.37
C SER A 85 0.87 17.19 5.04
N GLN A 86 0.88 18.47 4.63
CA GLN A 86 1.59 18.88 3.44
C GLN A 86 3.09 18.59 3.57
N LYS A 87 3.69 18.93 4.71
CA LYS A 87 5.12 18.70 4.97
C LYS A 87 5.49 17.21 4.91
N GLY A 88 4.61 16.33 5.40
CA GLY A 88 4.80 14.87 5.29
C GLY A 88 4.75 14.40 3.84
N ASN A 89 3.79 14.87 3.05
CA ASN A 89 3.73 14.55 1.63
C ASN A 89 4.95 15.09 0.86
N GLU A 90 5.40 16.31 1.16
CA GLU A 90 6.62 16.88 0.57
C GLU A 90 7.88 16.06 0.91
N ALA A 91 7.94 15.46 2.11
CA ALA A 91 9.02 14.54 2.48
C ALA A 91 9.03 13.26 1.64
N PHE A 92 7.87 12.83 1.14
CA PHE A 92 7.74 11.74 0.15
C PHE A 92 7.94 12.21 -1.30
N GLY A 93 8.29 13.47 -1.53
CA GLY A 93 8.39 14.05 -2.87
C GLY A 93 7.03 14.26 -3.55
N LEU A 94 5.95 14.31 -2.79
CA LEU A 94 4.57 14.25 -3.27
C LEU A 94 3.82 15.57 -3.07
N ASN A 95 2.94 15.88 -4.02
CA ASN A 95 1.90 16.89 -3.86
C ASN A 95 0.59 16.45 -4.52
N ALA A 96 -0.50 17.16 -4.22
CA ALA A 96 -1.82 16.81 -4.73
C ALA A 96 -1.92 16.84 -6.26
N ALA A 97 -1.18 17.71 -6.94
CA ALA A 97 -1.21 17.78 -8.40
C ALA A 97 -0.64 16.52 -9.06
N MET A 98 0.40 15.93 -8.48
CA MET A 98 0.95 14.65 -8.95
C MET A 98 -0.07 13.50 -8.80
N LEU A 99 -0.83 13.47 -7.72
CA LEU A 99 -1.90 12.49 -7.53
C LEU A 99 -3.07 12.73 -8.49
N ASP A 100 -3.44 13.98 -8.71
CA ASP A 100 -4.48 14.35 -9.68
C ASP A 100 -4.08 13.88 -11.11
N GLU A 101 -2.81 14.08 -11.50
CA GLU A 101 -2.26 13.61 -12.78
C GLU A 101 -2.21 12.07 -12.84
N GLY A 102 -1.70 11.42 -11.79
CA GLY A 102 -1.64 9.95 -11.71
C GLY A 102 -3.04 9.33 -11.87
N ARG A 103 -4.02 9.84 -11.13
CA ARG A 103 -5.40 9.37 -11.25
C ARG A 103 -5.98 9.61 -12.65
N ALA A 104 -5.75 10.77 -13.24
CA ALA A 104 -6.20 11.06 -14.61
C ALA A 104 -5.56 10.11 -15.64
N THR A 105 -4.27 9.81 -15.48
CA THR A 105 -3.56 8.82 -16.28
C THR A 105 -4.20 7.44 -16.17
N MET A 106 -4.49 6.98 -14.95
CA MET A 106 -5.14 5.70 -14.73
C MET A 106 -6.53 5.61 -15.37
N LEU A 107 -7.35 6.63 -15.22
CA LEU A 107 -8.70 6.67 -15.82
C LEU A 107 -8.67 6.69 -17.36
N SER A 108 -7.60 7.18 -17.96
CA SER A 108 -7.49 7.29 -19.43
C SER A 108 -6.68 6.17 -20.08
N ARG A 109 -5.74 5.55 -19.36
CA ARG A 109 -4.76 4.60 -19.90
C ARG A 109 -4.63 3.31 -19.09
N GLY A 110 -5.15 3.28 -17.86
CA GLY A 110 -5.11 2.08 -17.01
C GLY A 110 -5.84 0.89 -17.64
N THR A 111 -5.45 -0.29 -17.24
CA THR A 111 -6.03 -1.55 -17.73
C THR A 111 -7.25 -1.99 -16.92
N CYS A 112 -7.48 -1.40 -15.75
CA CYS A 112 -8.65 -1.66 -14.91
C CYS A 112 -9.88 -0.89 -15.38
N THR A 113 -11.06 -1.50 -15.25
CA THR A 113 -12.36 -0.97 -15.73
C THR A 113 -13.15 -0.29 -14.64
N GLY A 114 -12.69 0.32 -13.68
CA GLY A 114 -13.45 0.99 -12.60
C GLY A 114 -12.95 2.42 -12.33
N PRO A 115 -13.70 3.18 -11.55
CA PRO A 115 -13.30 4.52 -11.15
C PRO A 115 -12.32 4.53 -9.96
N ASN A 116 -12.17 3.40 -9.27
CA ASN A 116 -11.36 3.22 -8.07
C ASN A 116 -10.00 2.65 -8.47
N VAL A 117 -9.08 3.52 -8.83
CA VAL A 117 -7.79 3.15 -9.44
C VAL A 117 -6.59 3.52 -8.57
N MET A 118 -6.82 4.14 -7.41
CA MET A 118 -5.75 4.55 -6.50
C MET A 118 -5.60 3.57 -5.35
N TYR A 119 -4.39 3.19 -5.07
CA TYR A 119 -3.97 2.43 -3.90
C TYR A 119 -3.05 3.30 -3.04
N PHE A 120 -3.45 3.58 -1.82
CA PHE A 120 -2.66 4.39 -0.91
C PHE A 120 -2.10 3.57 0.24
N GLU A 121 -0.87 3.88 0.63
CA GLU A 121 -0.32 3.46 1.91
C GLU A 121 -0.20 4.63 2.86
N THR A 122 -0.44 4.33 4.14
CA THR A 122 -0.33 5.23 5.27
C THR A 122 0.32 4.49 6.44
N GLY A 123 0.47 5.15 7.58
CA GLY A 123 0.92 4.48 8.80
C GLY A 123 0.99 5.47 9.96
N GLN A 124 0.45 5.08 11.10
CA GLN A 124 0.57 5.87 12.31
C GLN A 124 2.05 6.10 12.65
N GLY A 125 2.44 7.35 12.84
CA GLY A 125 3.81 7.73 13.17
C GLY A 125 4.63 8.32 12.02
N SER A 126 4.19 8.16 10.77
CA SER A 126 4.93 8.68 9.59
C SER A 126 5.30 10.15 9.71
N GLU A 127 4.35 10.98 10.11
CA GLU A 127 4.55 12.43 10.23
C GLU A 127 5.39 12.79 11.46
N LEU A 128 5.37 11.95 12.50
CA LEU A 128 6.20 12.16 13.67
C LEU A 128 7.66 11.88 13.31
N SER A 129 7.94 10.78 12.61
CA SER A 129 9.29 10.42 12.16
C SER A 129 9.93 11.49 11.28
N SER A 130 9.13 12.18 10.47
CA SER A 130 9.59 13.26 9.58
C SER A 130 9.47 14.67 10.17
N GLU A 131 9.13 14.78 11.47
CA GLU A 131 8.84 16.06 12.14
C GLU A 131 7.77 16.90 11.41
N ALA A 132 6.81 16.24 10.79
CA ALA A 132 5.79 16.86 9.94
C ALA A 132 4.39 16.90 10.57
N HIS A 133 4.28 16.54 11.85
CA HIS A 133 3.00 16.37 12.55
C HIS A 133 2.38 17.68 13.06
N ASN A 134 3.11 18.81 13.03
CA ASN A 134 2.63 20.13 13.46
C ASN A 134 2.06 20.15 14.91
N GLY A 135 2.58 19.31 15.80
CA GLY A 135 2.14 19.20 17.20
C GLY A 135 0.90 18.31 17.42
N TRP A 136 0.38 17.67 16.36
CA TRP A 136 -0.72 16.71 16.47
C TRP A 136 -0.20 15.30 16.80
N ASP A 137 -1.05 14.50 17.40
CA ASP A 137 -0.77 13.08 17.66
C ASP A 137 -0.89 12.23 16.40
N GLN A 138 -0.33 11.00 16.46
CA GLN A 138 -0.27 10.09 15.33
C GLN A 138 -1.65 9.63 14.85
N VAL A 139 -2.63 9.44 15.75
CA VAL A 139 -3.98 9.00 15.38
C VAL A 139 -4.70 10.11 14.62
N THR A 140 -4.57 11.36 15.06
CA THR A 140 -5.11 12.53 14.37
C THR A 140 -4.48 12.70 12.99
N MET A 141 -3.16 12.51 12.87
CA MET A 141 -2.47 12.61 11.59
C MET A 141 -2.91 11.51 10.63
N GLU A 142 -3.07 10.28 11.11
CA GLU A 142 -3.58 9.16 10.30
C GLU A 142 -5.02 9.40 9.82
N ALA A 143 -5.90 9.91 10.70
CA ALA A 143 -7.24 10.29 10.28
C ALA A 143 -7.26 11.36 9.17
N ARG A 144 -6.27 12.26 9.16
CA ARG A 144 -6.08 13.24 8.08
C ARG A 144 -5.61 12.59 6.78
N CYS A 145 -4.75 11.56 6.84
CA CYS A 145 -4.41 10.75 5.66
C CYS A 145 -5.66 10.20 5.00
N TYR A 146 -6.58 9.64 5.78
CA TYR A 146 -7.84 9.09 5.26
C TYR A 146 -8.73 10.17 4.64
N GLY A 147 -8.77 11.36 5.23
CA GLY A 147 -9.46 12.50 4.63
C GLY A 147 -8.88 12.89 3.27
N PHE A 148 -7.55 12.84 3.13
CA PHE A 148 -6.87 13.10 1.88
C PHE A 148 -7.09 11.99 0.86
N ALA A 149 -6.96 10.72 1.26
CA ALA A 149 -7.23 9.57 0.40
C ALA A 149 -8.65 9.60 -0.18
N LYS A 150 -9.63 9.94 0.65
CA LYS A 150 -11.05 9.97 0.27
C LYS A 150 -11.35 10.89 -0.91
N ARG A 151 -10.57 11.95 -1.12
CA ARG A 151 -10.67 12.83 -2.30
C ARG A 151 -10.55 12.06 -3.61
N TYR A 152 -9.78 10.97 -3.62
CA TYR A 152 -9.46 10.20 -4.82
C TYR A 152 -10.38 8.98 -5.02
N ASN A 153 -11.30 8.73 -4.09
CA ASN A 153 -12.16 7.54 -4.10
C ASN A 153 -11.33 6.27 -4.31
N PRO A 154 -10.43 5.91 -3.39
CA PRO A 154 -9.44 4.89 -3.60
C PRO A 154 -10.05 3.48 -3.74
N PHE A 155 -9.34 2.60 -4.41
CA PHE A 155 -9.60 1.16 -4.38
C PHE A 155 -9.31 0.61 -2.98
N LEU A 156 -8.21 1.05 -2.38
CA LEU A 156 -7.71 0.59 -1.09
C LEU A 156 -6.86 1.67 -0.42
N VAL A 157 -6.97 1.76 0.90
CA VAL A 157 -5.96 2.39 1.77
C VAL A 157 -5.41 1.30 2.68
N ASN A 158 -4.11 1.07 2.62
CA ASN A 158 -3.40 0.12 3.45
C ASN A 158 -2.62 0.86 4.54
N THR A 159 -2.81 0.51 5.80
CA THR A 159 -1.99 1.03 6.88
C THR A 159 -0.83 0.08 7.17
N VAL A 160 0.39 0.60 7.15
CA VAL A 160 1.62 -0.12 7.51
C VAL A 160 1.90 0.15 8.98
N VAL A 161 1.44 -0.75 9.84
CA VAL A 161 1.27 -0.43 11.28
C VAL A 161 2.59 -0.28 12.01
N GLY A 162 3.54 -1.15 11.80
CA GLY A 162 4.77 -1.18 12.58
C GLY A 162 6.02 -0.72 11.83
N PHE A 163 5.90 -0.48 10.54
CA PHE A 163 7.04 -0.21 9.66
C PHE A 163 7.46 1.26 9.65
N ILE A 164 6.49 2.16 9.60
CA ILE A 164 6.76 3.61 9.54
C ILE A 164 6.60 4.20 10.93
N GLY A 165 7.70 4.52 11.58
CA GLY A 165 7.74 5.14 12.90
C GLY A 165 7.79 4.15 14.07
N PRO A 166 8.67 3.13 14.02
CA PRO A 166 8.82 2.14 15.09
C PRO A 166 9.20 2.74 16.44
N GLU A 167 9.78 3.90 16.45
CA GLU A 167 10.10 4.69 17.64
C GLU A 167 8.86 5.22 18.37
N TYR A 168 7.70 5.23 17.73
CA TYR A 168 6.43 5.70 18.28
C TYR A 168 5.44 4.57 18.60
N LEU A 169 5.71 3.36 18.10
CA LEU A 169 4.99 2.13 18.41
C LEU A 169 5.97 1.16 19.07
N TYR A 170 6.00 1.14 20.39
CA TYR A 170 7.08 0.51 21.16
C TYR A 170 6.90 -0.98 21.36
N ASP A 171 5.68 -1.45 21.50
CA ASP A 171 5.36 -2.84 21.82
C ASP A 171 4.15 -3.38 21.07
N SER A 172 3.92 -4.68 21.17
CA SER A 172 2.81 -5.38 20.53
C SER A 172 1.43 -4.82 20.84
N LYS A 173 1.24 -4.26 22.04
CA LYS A 173 -0.05 -3.66 22.43
C LYS A 173 -0.31 -2.36 21.66
N GLN A 174 0.74 -1.58 21.46
CA GLN A 174 0.64 -0.35 20.68
C GLN A 174 0.42 -0.65 19.21
N VAL A 175 1.09 -1.66 18.65
CA VAL A 175 0.89 -2.11 17.26
C VAL A 175 -0.54 -2.63 17.06
N THR A 176 -1.01 -3.50 17.95
CA THR A 176 -2.38 -4.04 17.89
C THR A 176 -3.41 -2.92 17.97
N ARG A 177 -3.21 -1.96 18.88
CA ARG A 177 -4.08 -0.81 19.01
C ARG A 177 -4.08 0.04 17.75
N ALA A 178 -2.92 0.38 17.20
CA ALA A 178 -2.80 1.20 16.01
C ALA A 178 -3.51 0.57 14.81
N GLY A 179 -3.29 -0.71 14.54
CA GLY A 179 -3.96 -1.43 13.44
C GLY A 179 -5.48 -1.45 13.59
N LEU A 180 -5.99 -1.68 14.80
CA LEU A 180 -7.43 -1.68 15.05
C LEU A 180 -8.03 -0.26 15.02
N GLU A 181 -7.32 0.77 15.49
CA GLU A 181 -7.74 2.17 15.38
C GLU A 181 -7.85 2.60 13.93
N ASP A 182 -6.85 2.26 13.11
CA ASP A 182 -6.81 2.60 11.69
C ASP A 182 -7.96 1.91 10.94
N HIS A 183 -8.16 0.63 11.18
CA HIS A 183 -9.29 -0.11 10.64
C HIS A 183 -10.64 0.51 11.04
N PHE A 184 -10.80 0.88 12.31
CA PHE A 184 -12.00 1.53 12.83
C PHE A 184 -12.25 2.89 12.16
N MET A 185 -11.22 3.71 12.01
CA MET A 185 -11.31 5.00 11.30
C MET A 185 -11.71 4.80 9.83
N GLY A 186 -11.15 3.78 9.17
CA GLY A 186 -11.54 3.42 7.82
C GLY A 186 -13.03 3.08 7.71
N LYS A 187 -13.55 2.26 8.62
CA LYS A 187 -14.99 1.94 8.68
C LYS A 187 -15.85 3.17 8.93
N LEU A 188 -15.48 4.04 9.85
CA LEU A 188 -16.21 5.29 10.12
C LEU A 188 -16.25 6.22 8.92
N THR A 189 -15.20 6.27 8.14
CA THR A 189 -15.06 7.17 6.98
C THR A 189 -15.57 6.55 5.68
N GLY A 190 -15.89 5.25 5.69
CA GLY A 190 -16.34 4.51 4.51
C GLY A 190 -15.22 4.29 3.47
N ILE A 191 -13.97 4.16 3.91
CA ILE A 191 -12.82 3.86 3.08
C ILE A 191 -12.55 2.36 3.11
N PRO A 192 -12.29 1.71 1.96
CA PRO A 192 -11.81 0.33 1.95
C PRO A 192 -10.44 0.27 2.62
N MET A 193 -10.37 -0.40 3.78
CA MET A 193 -9.15 -0.50 4.58
C MET A 193 -8.47 -1.84 4.43
N GLY A 194 -7.15 -1.76 4.28
CA GLY A 194 -6.22 -2.85 4.44
C GLY A 194 -5.23 -2.58 5.55
N CYS A 195 -4.52 -3.61 5.94
CA CYS A 195 -3.47 -3.52 6.94
C CYS A 195 -2.29 -4.40 6.55
N ASP A 196 -1.12 -3.84 6.69
CA ASP A 196 0.13 -4.55 6.77
C ASP A 196 0.41 -4.80 8.25
N ALA A 197 0.15 -6.03 8.69
CA ALA A 197 0.37 -6.43 10.07
C ALA A 197 1.84 -6.77 10.26
N CYS A 198 2.67 -5.76 10.43
CA CYS A 198 4.13 -5.88 10.52
C CYS A 198 4.71 -5.28 11.79
N TYR A 199 5.98 -5.56 12.04
CA TYR A 199 6.77 -4.92 13.10
C TYR A 199 8.22 -4.76 12.63
N THR A 200 8.97 -3.91 13.33
CA THR A 200 10.41 -3.76 13.09
C THR A 200 11.21 -4.34 14.26
N ASN A 201 12.47 -4.67 14.02
CA ASN A 201 13.39 -5.22 15.04
C ASN A 201 13.64 -4.27 16.23
N HIS A 202 13.19 -3.02 16.15
CA HIS A 202 13.30 -2.04 17.26
C HIS A 202 12.15 -2.13 18.25
N MET A 203 11.10 -2.87 17.94
CA MET A 203 9.91 -2.99 18.76
C MET A 203 9.99 -4.20 19.69
N LYS A 204 9.30 -4.13 20.82
CA LYS A 204 9.05 -5.28 21.70
C LYS A 204 7.84 -6.06 21.22
N ALA A 205 7.98 -6.67 20.08
CA ALA A 205 6.99 -7.53 19.43
C ALA A 205 7.69 -8.74 18.81
N ASP A 206 6.94 -9.78 18.54
CA ASP A 206 7.40 -10.96 17.84
C ASP A 206 6.35 -11.44 16.81
N GLN A 207 6.64 -12.53 16.11
CA GLN A 207 5.75 -13.09 15.09
C GLN A 207 4.37 -13.45 15.65
N ASN A 208 4.27 -13.95 16.88
CA ASN A 208 2.98 -14.28 17.49
C ASN A 208 2.10 -13.02 17.68
N ASP A 209 2.71 -11.88 17.99
CA ASP A 209 2.01 -10.62 18.15
C ASP A 209 1.39 -10.16 16.82
N ILE A 210 2.11 -10.34 15.71
CA ILE A 210 1.64 -10.01 14.37
C ILE A 210 0.53 -10.95 13.91
N GLU A 211 0.66 -12.26 14.15
CA GLU A 211 -0.40 -13.24 13.88
C GLU A 211 -1.67 -12.93 14.69
N ASN A 212 -1.52 -12.50 15.94
CA ASN A 212 -2.64 -12.04 16.75
C ASN A 212 -3.31 -10.81 16.14
N LEU A 213 -2.54 -9.81 15.70
CA LEU A 213 -3.07 -8.63 15.05
C LEU A 213 -3.82 -8.99 13.76
N ALA A 214 -3.22 -9.82 12.90
CA ALA A 214 -3.86 -10.28 11.67
C ALA A 214 -5.19 -11.00 11.97
N THR A 215 -5.22 -11.88 12.98
CA THR A 215 -6.43 -12.57 13.43
C THR A 215 -7.51 -11.58 13.88
N LEU A 216 -7.15 -10.58 14.67
CA LEU A 216 -8.08 -9.56 15.15
C LEU A 216 -8.63 -8.69 14.02
N LEU A 217 -7.79 -8.30 13.06
CA LEU A 217 -8.19 -7.50 11.90
C LEU A 217 -9.18 -8.28 11.01
N VAL A 218 -8.91 -9.55 10.74
CA VAL A 218 -9.82 -10.42 9.99
C VAL A 218 -11.17 -10.58 10.73
N ALA A 219 -11.12 -10.81 12.03
CA ALA A 219 -12.32 -10.90 12.86
C ALA A 219 -13.11 -9.58 12.91
N ALA A 220 -12.44 -8.44 12.85
CA ALA A 220 -13.05 -7.12 12.75
C ALA A 220 -13.59 -6.79 11.35
N GLY A 221 -13.36 -7.65 10.36
CA GLY A 221 -13.80 -7.47 8.98
C GLY A 221 -12.92 -6.51 8.18
N CYS A 222 -11.60 -6.61 8.34
CA CYS A 222 -10.64 -5.94 7.47
C CYS A 222 -10.78 -6.45 6.04
N ASN A 223 -10.71 -5.55 5.05
CA ASN A 223 -10.97 -5.91 3.66
C ASN A 223 -9.74 -6.49 2.95
N TYR A 224 -8.55 -6.20 3.45
CA TYR A 224 -7.30 -6.54 2.79
C TYR A 224 -6.19 -6.74 3.84
N ILE A 225 -5.41 -7.77 3.68
CA ILE A 225 -4.16 -7.99 4.44
C ILE A 225 -3.02 -8.04 3.43
N MET A 226 -1.99 -7.22 3.64
CA MET A 226 -0.75 -7.34 2.89
C MET A 226 0.01 -8.56 3.41
N GLY A 227 0.55 -9.33 2.52
CA GLY A 227 1.36 -10.50 2.83
C GLY A 227 2.49 -10.67 1.83
N VAL A 228 3.61 -11.17 2.28
CA VAL A 228 4.78 -11.48 1.46
C VAL A 228 4.93 -12.99 1.39
N PRO A 229 4.96 -13.61 0.18
CA PRO A 229 5.20 -15.03 0.06
C PRO A 229 6.55 -15.41 0.69
N GLU A 230 6.55 -16.42 1.56
CA GLU A 230 7.73 -16.94 2.28
C GLU A 230 8.46 -15.92 3.18
N GLY A 231 7.89 -14.77 3.39
CA GLY A 231 8.45 -13.74 4.26
C GLY A 231 7.51 -13.37 5.38
N ASP A 232 8.08 -12.87 6.45
CA ASP A 232 7.45 -12.05 7.46
C ASP A 232 7.92 -10.62 7.21
N ASP A 233 7.01 -9.74 7.02
CA ASP A 233 7.32 -8.35 6.75
C ASP A 233 7.59 -7.57 8.06
#